data_52acca4b587e1bbe63c05017f14dfd06
#
_entry.id   52acca4b587e1bbe63c05017f14dfd06
#
_cell.length_a   1.000
_cell.length_b   1.000
_cell.length_c   1.000
_cell.angle_alpha   90.00
_cell.angle_beta   90.00
_cell.angle_gamma   90.00
#
_symmetry.space_group_name_H-M   'P 1'
#
loop_
_entity.id
_entity.type
_entity.pdbx_description
1 polymer ?
#
loop_
_entity_poly.entity_id
_entity_poly.type
_entity_poly.pdbx_seq_one_letter_code
_entity_poly.pdbx_strand_id
1 'polypeptide(L)'
;IKKGKSFGGCIRYVMGKDNAEIIASDGVLLGTNKEMIDSFNCQSLLNPKIKQPLGHIALSFKREDAPRLSDEFMVKIALEYMELMGIKNTQFILVRHHDTDNPHCHLVYNRINYDGKVISSQNDFKRNEIATKRLKDKYGLTYAEDKGKTNVKKLHNPERVKYEIHNAVKTALKRCRTWEEFNEELKRRGIYLEFSFRQKNTRAVDDIQGIRFTNCLLYTSPS
;
A
#
# COMPACT_ATOMS: atom_id res chain seq x y z
N ILE A 1 -0.05 -2.10 1.52
CA ILE A 1 0.05 -3.58 1.67
C ILE A 1 1.52 -3.96 1.73
N LYS A 2 1.95 -4.57 2.82
CA LYS A 2 3.32 -5.08 3.00
C LYS A 2 3.28 -6.59 3.20
N LYS A 3 4.29 -7.28 2.70
CA LYS A 3 4.52 -8.71 2.90
C LYS A 3 5.83 -8.90 3.61
N GLY A 4 5.89 -9.82 4.55
CA GLY A 4 7.07 -10.03 5.39
C GLY A 4 7.40 -11.51 5.59
N LYS A 5 8.64 -11.74 5.99
CA LYS A 5 9.16 -13.09 6.27
C LYS A 5 8.85 -13.55 7.70
N SER A 6 8.64 -12.62 8.64
CA SER A 6 8.49 -12.91 10.06
C SER A 6 7.39 -12.07 10.68
N PHE A 7 6.58 -12.70 11.53
CA PHE A 7 5.54 -12.02 12.31
C PHE A 7 6.11 -11.21 13.48
N GLY A 8 7.26 -11.60 14.04
CA GLY A 8 7.82 -11.01 15.26
C GLY A 8 8.04 -9.50 15.18
N GLY A 9 8.64 -9.02 14.09
CA GLY A 9 8.84 -7.59 13.88
C GLY A 9 7.52 -6.82 13.72
N CYS A 10 6.55 -7.41 13.00
CA CYS A 10 5.25 -6.79 12.76
C CYS A 10 4.42 -6.71 14.03
N ILE A 11 4.30 -7.81 14.78
CA ILE A 11 3.54 -7.86 16.04
C ILE A 11 4.12 -6.86 17.06
N ARG A 12 5.44 -6.84 17.25
CA ARG A 12 6.07 -5.83 18.14
C ARG A 12 5.82 -4.40 17.69
N TYR A 13 5.77 -4.16 16.38
CA TYR A 13 5.46 -2.83 15.85
C TYR A 13 4.01 -2.42 16.12
N VAL A 14 3.04 -3.28 15.80
CA VAL A 14 1.62 -2.92 15.94
C VAL A 14 1.15 -2.93 17.39
N MET A 15 1.76 -3.73 18.26
CA MET A 15 1.45 -3.79 19.70
C MET A 15 2.33 -2.88 20.55
N GLY A 16 3.43 -2.34 20.00
CA GLY A 16 4.38 -1.50 20.74
C GLY A 16 4.04 -0.02 20.78
N LYS A 17 2.87 0.38 20.30
CA LYS A 17 2.39 1.76 20.39
C LYS A 17 1.59 1.95 21.67
N ASP A 18 1.72 3.12 22.28
CA ASP A 18 0.90 3.50 23.42
C ASP A 18 -0.59 3.42 23.01
N ASN A 19 -1.40 2.79 23.86
CA ASN A 19 -2.82 2.57 23.63
C ASN A 19 -3.15 1.79 22.32
N ALA A 20 -2.26 0.87 21.90
CA ALA A 20 -2.60 -0.08 20.84
C ALA A 20 -3.64 -1.08 21.37
N GLU A 21 -4.75 -1.25 20.65
CA GLU A 21 -5.88 -2.08 21.07
C GLU A 21 -6.25 -3.08 19.98
N ILE A 22 -6.33 -4.38 20.34
CA ILE A 22 -6.83 -5.42 19.43
C ILE A 22 -8.36 -5.35 19.44
N ILE A 23 -8.93 -4.87 18.34
CA ILE A 23 -10.39 -4.71 18.20
C ILE A 23 -11.07 -5.91 17.51
N ALA A 24 -10.32 -6.77 16.84
CA ALA A 24 -10.81 -8.06 16.30
C ALA A 24 -9.66 -9.03 16.07
N SER A 25 -9.96 -10.33 16.11
CA SER A 25 -9.00 -11.38 15.80
C SER A 25 -9.69 -12.68 15.39
N ASP A 26 -8.98 -13.54 14.69
CA ASP A 26 -9.37 -14.93 14.44
C ASP A 26 -8.16 -15.84 14.46
N GLY A 27 -8.28 -16.98 15.14
CA GLY A 27 -7.29 -18.06 15.19
C GLY A 27 -5.95 -17.70 15.84
N VAL A 28 -5.86 -16.62 16.62
CA VAL A 28 -4.64 -16.14 17.30
C VAL A 28 -4.84 -16.13 18.82
N LEU A 29 -3.90 -16.66 19.58
CA LEU A 29 -3.88 -16.55 21.04
C LEU A 29 -3.49 -15.12 21.44
N LEU A 30 -4.40 -14.39 22.08
CA LEU A 30 -4.27 -12.97 22.43
C LEU A 30 -3.64 -12.75 23.82
N GLY A 31 -2.61 -13.47 24.16
CA GLY A 31 -1.88 -13.26 25.40
C GLY A 31 -0.71 -12.29 25.22
N THR A 32 0.49 -12.80 25.36
CA THR A 32 1.72 -12.06 25.13
C THR A 32 2.04 -11.93 23.64
N ASN A 33 2.89 -10.96 23.29
CA ASN A 33 3.43 -10.84 21.92
C ASN A 33 4.04 -12.17 21.42
N LYS A 34 4.65 -12.94 22.34
CA LYS A 34 5.25 -14.23 22.01
C LYS A 34 4.18 -15.23 21.59
N GLU A 35 3.09 -15.35 22.34
CA GLU A 35 1.99 -16.28 22.03
C GLU A 35 1.30 -15.94 20.70
N MET A 36 1.09 -14.64 20.43
CA MET A 36 0.58 -14.20 19.13
C MET A 36 1.52 -14.59 17.98
N ILE A 37 2.82 -14.35 18.13
CA ILE A 37 3.85 -14.70 17.13
C ILE A 37 3.87 -16.21 16.91
N ASP A 38 3.86 -16.99 17.99
CA ASP A 38 3.90 -18.44 17.93
C ASP A 38 2.65 -19.01 17.25
N SER A 39 1.46 -18.41 17.50
CA SER A 39 0.20 -18.78 16.82
C SER A 39 0.32 -18.57 15.30
N PHE A 40 0.79 -17.42 14.85
CA PHE A 40 0.99 -17.16 13.42
C PHE A 40 2.05 -18.07 12.80
N ASN A 41 3.15 -18.30 13.50
CA ASN A 41 4.22 -19.18 13.02
C ASN A 41 3.72 -20.63 12.89
N CYS A 42 2.94 -21.11 13.84
CA CYS A 42 2.37 -22.47 13.82
C CYS A 42 1.55 -22.70 12.54
N GLN A 43 0.63 -21.80 12.20
CA GLN A 43 -0.14 -21.93 10.95
C GLN A 43 0.75 -21.85 9.71
N SER A 44 1.81 -21.06 9.76
CA SER A 44 2.73 -20.92 8.62
C SER A 44 3.43 -22.26 8.26
N LEU A 45 3.52 -23.20 9.20
CA LEU A 45 4.07 -24.54 8.98
C LEU A 45 3.21 -25.39 8.02
N LEU A 46 1.92 -25.02 7.81
CA LEU A 46 1.08 -25.70 6.82
C LEU A 46 1.61 -25.56 5.38
N ASN A 47 2.44 -24.52 5.13
CA ASN A 47 3.09 -24.35 3.82
C ASN A 47 4.47 -23.71 3.95
N PRO A 48 5.51 -24.46 4.33
CA PRO A 48 6.85 -23.93 4.58
C PRO A 48 7.58 -23.43 3.30
N LYS A 49 7.03 -23.72 2.13
CA LYS A 49 7.58 -23.22 0.84
C LYS A 49 7.36 -21.70 0.67
N ILE A 50 6.41 -21.12 1.41
CA ILE A 50 6.07 -19.70 1.31
C ILE A 50 7.04 -18.89 2.17
N LYS A 51 7.94 -18.15 1.51
CA LYS A 51 8.97 -17.33 2.17
C LYS A 51 8.46 -16.05 2.83
N GLN A 52 7.27 -15.60 2.49
CA GLN A 52 6.64 -14.36 3.02
C GLN A 52 5.20 -14.66 3.50
N PRO A 53 5.04 -15.34 4.63
CA PRO A 53 3.72 -15.71 5.15
C PRO A 53 2.97 -14.52 5.76
N LEU A 54 3.65 -13.46 6.17
CA LEU A 54 3.05 -12.27 6.76
C LEU A 54 2.39 -11.38 5.71
N GLY A 55 1.15 -10.98 5.95
CA GLY A 55 0.49 -9.83 5.33
C GLY A 55 0.22 -8.73 6.34
N HIS A 56 0.51 -7.47 6.00
CA HIS A 56 0.26 -6.31 6.84
C HIS A 56 -0.33 -5.18 6.00
N ILE A 57 -1.48 -4.66 6.44
CA ILE A 57 -2.23 -3.60 5.78
C ILE A 57 -2.60 -2.56 6.84
N ALA A 58 -2.32 -1.29 6.58
CA ALA A 58 -2.86 -0.18 7.34
C ALA A 58 -4.12 0.33 6.65
N LEU A 59 -5.24 0.37 7.36
CA LEU A 59 -6.49 1.00 6.97
C LEU A 59 -6.55 2.34 7.70
N SER A 60 -6.43 3.44 6.96
CA SER A 60 -6.44 4.79 7.50
C SER A 60 -7.65 5.56 6.97
N PHE A 61 -8.28 6.30 7.85
CA PHE A 61 -9.47 7.09 7.59
C PHE A 61 -9.13 8.58 7.73
N LYS A 62 -9.99 9.43 7.25
CA LYS A 62 -9.84 10.86 7.42
C LYS A 62 -10.33 11.28 8.82
N ARG A 63 -9.76 12.36 9.36
CA ARG A 63 -10.15 12.93 10.66
C ARG A 63 -11.63 13.30 10.71
N GLU A 64 -12.18 13.74 9.60
CA GLU A 64 -13.59 14.09 9.44
C GLU A 64 -14.52 12.91 9.69
N ASP A 65 -14.06 11.69 9.45
CA ASP A 65 -14.82 10.47 9.69
C ASP A 65 -14.72 9.99 11.16
N ALA A 66 -13.80 10.53 11.98
CA ALA A 66 -13.52 10.07 13.34
C ALA A 66 -14.77 9.91 14.24
N PRO A 67 -15.75 10.84 14.25
CA PRO A 67 -16.95 10.72 15.09
C PRO A 67 -17.81 9.48 14.79
N ARG A 68 -17.67 8.90 13.61
CA ARG A 68 -18.43 7.74 13.13
C ARG A 68 -17.69 6.41 13.29
N LEU A 69 -16.39 6.46 13.58
CA LEU A 69 -15.50 5.29 13.57
C LEU A 69 -15.40 4.67 14.98
N SER A 70 -16.49 4.03 15.43
CA SER A 70 -16.41 3.12 16.57
C SER A 70 -15.58 1.88 16.20
N ASP A 71 -15.17 1.10 17.21
CA ASP A 71 -14.41 -0.14 16.99
C ASP A 71 -15.21 -1.14 16.17
N GLU A 72 -16.49 -1.31 16.49
CA GLU A 72 -17.39 -2.21 15.76
C GLU A 72 -17.51 -1.79 14.29
N PHE A 73 -17.57 -0.48 14.02
CA PHE A 73 -17.67 0.02 12.66
C PHE A 73 -16.34 -0.16 11.89
N MET A 74 -15.21 0.07 12.54
CA MET A 74 -13.90 -0.20 11.95
C MET A 74 -13.70 -1.69 11.68
N VAL A 75 -14.12 -2.57 12.60
CA VAL A 75 -14.10 -4.03 12.42
C VAL A 75 -14.96 -4.42 11.22
N LYS A 76 -16.19 -3.91 11.13
CA LYS A 76 -17.09 -4.18 10.00
C LYS A 76 -16.45 -3.80 8.65
N ILE A 77 -15.84 -2.62 8.56
CA ILE A 77 -15.15 -2.17 7.35
C ILE A 77 -13.96 -3.07 7.04
N ALA A 78 -13.17 -3.44 8.06
CA ALA A 78 -11.98 -4.27 7.88
C ALA A 78 -12.33 -5.69 7.42
N LEU A 79 -13.36 -6.31 7.97
CA LEU A 79 -13.82 -7.64 7.55
C LEU A 79 -14.35 -7.62 6.11
N GLU A 80 -15.12 -6.61 5.74
CA GLU A 80 -15.58 -6.47 4.35
C GLU A 80 -14.42 -6.17 3.38
N TYR A 81 -13.43 -5.38 3.82
CA TYR A 81 -12.20 -5.19 3.08
C TYR A 81 -11.46 -6.50 2.86
N MET A 82 -11.33 -7.35 3.89
CA MET A 82 -10.72 -8.68 3.77
C MET A 82 -11.45 -9.53 2.73
N GLU A 83 -12.80 -9.54 2.75
CA GLU A 83 -13.62 -10.22 1.74
C GLU A 83 -13.30 -9.76 0.31
N LEU A 84 -13.31 -8.44 0.08
CA LEU A 84 -13.03 -7.84 -1.24
C LEU A 84 -11.60 -8.13 -1.71
N MET A 85 -10.66 -8.24 -0.78
CA MET A 85 -9.26 -8.60 -1.05
C MET A 85 -9.02 -10.10 -1.16
N GLY A 86 -10.04 -10.95 -0.89
CA GLY A 86 -9.91 -12.40 -0.87
C GLY A 86 -9.01 -12.90 0.25
N ILE A 87 -8.90 -12.15 1.35
CA ILE A 87 -8.24 -12.55 2.58
C ILE A 87 -9.27 -13.33 3.40
N LYS A 88 -9.30 -14.66 3.24
CA LYS A 88 -10.32 -15.53 3.78
C LYS A 88 -9.71 -16.77 4.42
N ASN A 89 -10.45 -17.36 5.35
CA ASN A 89 -10.10 -18.63 5.99
C ASN A 89 -8.67 -18.63 6.55
N THR A 90 -8.33 -17.58 7.31
CA THR A 90 -6.96 -17.38 7.81
C THR A 90 -6.92 -16.63 9.12
N GLN A 91 -5.85 -16.84 9.88
CA GLN A 91 -5.56 -16.06 11.09
C GLN A 91 -5.39 -14.57 10.79
N PHE A 92 -5.93 -13.73 11.66
CA PHE A 92 -5.66 -12.29 11.66
C PHE A 92 -5.80 -11.67 13.05
N ILE A 93 -5.18 -10.51 13.20
CA ILE A 93 -5.50 -9.53 14.24
C ILE A 93 -5.75 -8.17 13.58
N LEU A 94 -6.67 -7.41 14.13
CA LEU A 94 -6.94 -6.02 13.77
C LEU A 94 -6.62 -5.15 14.97
N VAL A 95 -5.59 -4.30 14.85
CA VAL A 95 -5.08 -3.45 15.94
C VAL A 95 -5.39 -2.00 15.63
N ARG A 96 -6.15 -1.35 16.50
CA ARG A 96 -6.42 0.10 16.44
C ARG A 96 -5.26 0.86 17.09
N HIS A 97 -4.84 1.96 16.44
CA HIS A 97 -3.86 2.90 16.97
C HIS A 97 -4.49 4.26 17.21
N HIS A 98 -3.95 4.97 18.22
CA HIS A 98 -4.40 6.31 18.63
C HIS A 98 -3.27 7.35 18.58
N ASP A 99 -2.18 7.04 17.88
CA ASP A 99 -0.95 7.84 17.81
C ASP A 99 -0.95 8.94 16.74
N THR A 100 -2.05 9.09 15.99
CA THR A 100 -2.21 10.12 14.96
C THR A 100 -3.62 10.72 14.95
N ASP A 101 -3.76 11.92 14.37
CA ASP A 101 -5.06 12.59 14.19
C ASP A 101 -6.01 11.82 13.26
N ASN A 102 -5.47 11.04 12.35
CA ASN A 102 -6.27 10.23 11.43
C ASN A 102 -6.53 8.86 12.07
N PRO A 103 -7.80 8.48 12.31
CA PRO A 103 -8.13 7.15 12.80
C PRO A 103 -7.55 6.08 11.87
N HIS A 104 -6.92 5.06 12.44
CA HIS A 104 -6.39 3.98 11.65
C HIS A 104 -6.29 2.68 12.44
N CYS A 105 -6.29 1.59 11.69
CA CYS A 105 -6.02 0.27 12.25
C CYS A 105 -5.08 -0.53 11.36
N HIS A 106 -4.39 -1.46 11.97
CA HIS A 106 -3.47 -2.37 11.31
C HIS A 106 -4.05 -3.77 11.26
N LEU A 107 -4.27 -4.27 10.05
CA LEU A 107 -4.62 -5.66 9.80
C LEU A 107 -3.33 -6.46 9.59
N VAL A 108 -3.04 -7.37 10.49
CA VAL A 108 -1.98 -8.37 10.36
C VAL A 108 -2.63 -9.72 10.14
N TYR A 109 -2.26 -10.43 9.07
CA TYR A 109 -2.87 -11.71 8.72
C TYR A 109 -1.86 -12.72 8.20
N ASN A 110 -2.17 -13.99 8.32
CA ASN A 110 -1.40 -15.06 7.71
C ASN A 110 -1.78 -15.21 6.25
N ARG A 111 -0.81 -15.16 5.35
CA ARG A 111 -1.03 -15.38 3.91
C ARG A 111 -1.16 -16.86 3.55
N ILE A 112 -0.90 -17.76 4.51
CA ILE A 112 -1.19 -19.17 4.41
C ILE A 112 -2.51 -19.39 5.15
N ASN A 113 -3.55 -19.80 4.44
CA ASN A 113 -4.86 -20.04 5.03
C ASN A 113 -4.90 -21.36 5.81
N TYR A 114 -6.04 -21.67 6.47
CA TYR A 114 -6.21 -22.91 7.24
C TYR A 114 -6.12 -24.19 6.40
N ASP A 115 -6.28 -24.10 5.07
CA ASP A 115 -6.08 -25.21 4.13
C ASP A 115 -4.63 -25.33 3.63
N GLY A 116 -3.68 -24.55 4.16
CA GLY A 116 -2.29 -24.51 3.69
C GLY A 116 -2.10 -23.83 2.33
N LYS A 117 -3.17 -23.21 1.76
CA LYS A 117 -3.10 -22.52 0.49
C LYS A 117 -2.66 -21.06 0.69
N VAL A 118 -1.91 -20.53 -0.29
CA VAL A 118 -1.46 -19.14 -0.22
C VAL A 118 -2.56 -18.18 -0.71
N ILE A 119 -2.85 -17.15 0.09
CA ILE A 119 -3.73 -16.04 -0.32
C ILE A 119 -3.00 -15.23 -1.40
N SER A 120 -3.63 -15.14 -2.57
CA SER A 120 -3.06 -14.50 -3.74
C SER A 120 -2.79 -13.01 -3.50
N SER A 121 -1.60 -12.58 -3.88
CA SER A 121 -1.20 -11.16 -3.90
C SER A 121 -1.11 -10.59 -5.32
N GLN A 122 -1.64 -11.30 -6.32
CA GLN A 122 -1.65 -10.84 -7.69
C GLN A 122 -2.51 -9.58 -7.80
N ASN A 123 -1.95 -8.54 -8.43
CA ASN A 123 -2.60 -7.23 -8.61
C ASN A 123 -3.16 -6.61 -7.31
N ASP A 124 -2.53 -6.90 -6.15
CA ASP A 124 -3.03 -6.49 -4.84
C ASP A 124 -3.19 -4.95 -4.72
N PHE A 125 -2.33 -4.14 -5.32
CA PHE A 125 -2.49 -2.68 -5.32
C PHE A 125 -3.75 -2.22 -6.07
N LYS A 126 -4.01 -2.79 -7.25
CA LYS A 126 -5.22 -2.46 -8.03
C LYS A 126 -6.49 -2.93 -7.33
N ARG A 127 -6.45 -4.14 -6.76
CA ARG A 127 -7.57 -4.69 -5.97
C ARG A 127 -7.83 -3.85 -4.73
N ASN A 128 -6.78 -3.43 -4.02
CA ASN A 128 -6.88 -2.53 -2.88
C ASN A 128 -7.53 -1.19 -3.25
N GLU A 129 -7.15 -0.59 -4.38
CA GLU A 129 -7.75 0.66 -4.85
C GLU A 129 -9.26 0.48 -5.09
N ILE A 130 -9.65 -0.60 -5.76
CA ILE A 130 -11.06 -0.91 -6.03
C ILE A 130 -11.83 -1.17 -4.72
N ALA A 131 -11.26 -1.98 -3.82
CA ALA A 131 -11.88 -2.31 -2.54
C ALA A 131 -12.07 -1.06 -1.68
N THR A 132 -11.03 -0.22 -1.56
CA THR A 132 -11.12 1.00 -0.76
C THR A 132 -12.10 2.02 -1.32
N LYS A 133 -12.17 2.19 -2.64
CA LYS A 133 -13.18 3.06 -3.28
C LYS A 133 -14.59 2.54 -3.00
N ARG A 134 -14.84 1.26 -3.23
CA ARG A 134 -16.14 0.63 -2.98
C ARG A 134 -16.61 0.79 -1.54
N LEU A 135 -15.70 0.60 -0.56
CA LEU A 135 -16.04 0.78 0.85
C LEU A 135 -16.30 2.25 1.21
N LYS A 136 -15.53 3.17 0.64
CA LYS A 136 -15.75 4.60 0.84
C LYS A 136 -17.12 5.04 0.30
N ASP A 137 -17.45 4.62 -0.90
CA ASP A 137 -18.76 4.91 -1.52
C ASP A 137 -19.90 4.30 -0.69
N LYS A 138 -19.78 3.03 -0.31
CA LYS A 138 -20.80 2.31 0.46
C LYS A 138 -21.07 2.95 1.82
N TYR A 139 -20.02 3.39 2.52
CA TYR A 139 -20.13 3.91 3.88
C TYR A 139 -20.10 5.45 3.96
N GLY A 140 -20.04 6.14 2.83
CA GLY A 140 -19.95 7.60 2.77
C GLY A 140 -18.71 8.13 3.48
N LEU A 141 -17.54 7.46 3.32
CA LEU A 141 -16.30 7.87 3.96
C LEU A 141 -15.57 8.91 3.11
N THR A 142 -14.88 9.81 3.77
CA THR A 142 -14.17 10.91 3.14
C THR A 142 -13.00 10.42 2.28
N TYR A 143 -12.93 10.89 1.05
CA TYR A 143 -11.79 10.65 0.17
C TYR A 143 -10.57 11.46 0.61
N ALA A 144 -9.38 10.90 0.40
CA ALA A 144 -8.16 11.70 0.51
C ALA A 144 -8.21 12.84 -0.53
N GLU A 145 -7.78 14.03 -0.15
CA GLU A 145 -7.63 15.13 -1.10
C GLU A 145 -6.72 14.72 -2.26
N ASP A 146 -7.03 15.25 -3.45
CA ASP A 146 -6.24 14.95 -4.65
C ASP A 146 -4.78 15.34 -4.41
N LYS A 147 -3.86 14.53 -4.94
CA LYS A 147 -2.40 14.74 -4.85
C LYS A 147 -1.92 16.11 -5.31
N GLY A 148 -2.76 16.85 -6.03
CA GLY A 148 -2.49 18.25 -6.45
C GLY A 148 -2.26 19.23 -5.29
N LYS A 149 -2.73 18.92 -4.06
CA LYS A 149 -2.57 19.78 -2.86
C LYS A 149 -1.42 19.33 -1.94
N THR A 150 -0.66 18.30 -2.31
CA THR A 150 0.44 17.79 -1.47
C THR A 150 1.55 18.84 -1.39
N ASN A 151 1.98 19.19 -0.16
CA ASN A 151 3.12 20.07 0.04
C ASN A 151 4.43 19.32 -0.27
N VAL A 152 4.86 19.43 -1.54
CA VAL A 152 6.03 18.73 -2.10
C VAL A 152 7.33 19.06 -1.33
N LYS A 153 7.41 20.24 -0.70
CA LYS A 153 8.59 20.65 0.08
C LYS A 153 8.80 19.85 1.36
N LYS A 154 7.75 19.21 1.89
CA LYS A 154 7.80 18.37 3.11
C LYS A 154 8.05 16.89 2.82
N LEU A 155 8.12 16.47 1.56
CA LEU A 155 8.35 15.08 1.19
C LEU A 155 9.83 14.73 1.25
N HIS A 156 10.15 13.49 1.68
CA HIS A 156 11.50 12.93 1.56
C HIS A 156 11.91 12.74 0.10
N ASN A 157 13.21 12.79 -0.18
CA ASN A 157 13.78 12.84 -1.53
C ASN A 157 13.14 11.91 -2.57
N PRO A 158 12.95 10.60 -2.36
CA PRO A 158 12.39 9.73 -3.40
C PRO A 158 10.93 10.04 -3.74
N GLU A 159 10.13 10.49 -2.76
CA GLU A 159 8.72 10.84 -2.98
C GLU A 159 8.57 12.21 -3.61
N ARG A 160 9.38 13.17 -3.18
CA ARG A 160 9.43 14.51 -3.76
C ARG A 160 9.71 14.46 -5.27
N VAL A 161 10.72 13.68 -5.67
CA VAL A 161 11.07 13.49 -7.09
C VAL A 161 9.92 12.91 -7.90
N LYS A 162 9.23 11.89 -7.37
CA LYS A 162 8.04 11.33 -8.03
C LYS A 162 6.94 12.37 -8.25
N TYR A 163 6.73 13.26 -7.27
CA TYR A 163 5.76 14.35 -7.39
C TYR A 163 6.20 15.41 -8.40
N GLU A 164 7.48 15.78 -8.40
CA GLU A 164 8.04 16.72 -9.37
C GLU A 164 7.89 16.20 -10.81
N ILE A 165 8.25 14.92 -11.04
CA ILE A 165 8.04 14.24 -12.33
C ILE A 165 6.55 14.22 -12.70
N HIS A 166 5.68 13.81 -11.78
CA HIS A 166 4.23 13.74 -12.01
C HIS A 166 3.67 15.11 -12.44
N ASN A 167 4.03 16.19 -11.73
CA ASN A 167 3.55 17.53 -12.02
C ASN A 167 4.10 18.06 -13.35
N ALA A 168 5.36 17.77 -13.65
CA ALA A 168 5.99 18.15 -14.92
C ALA A 168 5.30 17.46 -16.11
N VAL A 169 5.09 16.13 -16.01
CA VAL A 169 4.38 15.32 -17.00
C VAL A 169 2.96 15.86 -17.20
N LYS A 170 2.20 16.08 -16.12
CA LYS A 170 0.82 16.59 -16.17
C LYS A 170 0.75 17.99 -16.82
N THR A 171 1.75 18.84 -16.58
CA THR A 171 1.83 20.18 -17.17
C THR A 171 2.18 20.10 -18.65
N ALA A 172 3.16 19.28 -19.02
CA ALA A 172 3.58 19.09 -20.40
C ALA A 172 2.45 18.52 -21.27
N LEU A 173 1.72 17.50 -20.76
CA LEU A 173 0.55 16.91 -21.46
C LEU A 173 -0.57 17.93 -21.77
N LYS A 174 -0.69 19.01 -21.00
CA LYS A 174 -1.69 20.04 -21.25
C LYS A 174 -1.25 21.07 -22.31
N ARG A 175 0.06 21.19 -22.54
CA ARG A 175 0.64 22.26 -23.39
C ARG A 175 1.15 21.74 -24.73
N CYS A 176 1.72 20.54 -24.74
CA CYS A 176 2.34 19.95 -25.92
C CYS A 176 1.33 19.19 -26.75
N ARG A 177 1.45 19.30 -28.08
CA ARG A 177 0.57 18.60 -29.04
C ARG A 177 1.25 17.44 -29.74
N THR A 178 2.59 17.42 -29.73
CA THR A 178 3.41 16.36 -30.33
C THR A 178 4.32 15.69 -29.29
N TRP A 179 4.81 14.50 -29.61
CA TRP A 179 5.76 13.77 -28.76
C TRP A 179 7.12 14.49 -28.68
N GLU A 180 7.53 15.16 -29.73
CA GLU A 180 8.76 15.93 -29.79
C GLU A 180 8.70 17.10 -28.80
N GLU A 181 7.63 17.91 -28.88
CA GLU A 181 7.40 19.02 -27.95
C GLU A 181 7.34 18.54 -26.50
N PHE A 182 6.66 17.43 -26.25
CA PHE A 182 6.54 16.83 -24.93
C PHE A 182 7.91 16.39 -24.37
N ASN A 183 8.71 15.72 -25.19
CA ASN A 183 10.04 15.26 -24.79
C ASN A 183 10.99 16.44 -24.51
N GLU A 184 10.98 17.47 -25.36
CA GLU A 184 11.78 18.68 -25.17
C GLU A 184 11.38 19.46 -23.91
N GLU A 185 10.09 19.58 -23.62
CA GLU A 185 9.60 20.25 -22.41
C GLU A 185 10.02 19.50 -21.14
N LEU A 186 10.02 18.17 -21.15
CA LEU A 186 10.49 17.36 -20.03
C LEU A 186 12.01 17.45 -19.87
N LYS A 187 12.77 17.38 -20.96
CA LYS A 187 14.25 17.54 -20.95
C LYS A 187 14.69 18.88 -20.37
N ARG A 188 14.01 19.99 -20.69
CA ARG A 188 14.27 21.31 -20.09
C ARG A 188 14.15 21.31 -18.57
N ARG A 189 13.38 20.38 -18.02
CA ARG A 189 13.20 20.19 -16.57
C ARG A 189 14.10 19.10 -15.99
N GLY A 190 15.06 18.59 -16.76
CA GLY A 190 15.96 17.52 -16.35
C GLY A 190 15.29 16.15 -16.25
N ILE A 191 14.12 15.97 -16.88
CA ILE A 191 13.38 14.72 -16.88
C ILE A 191 13.55 14.05 -18.24
N TYR A 192 14.03 12.81 -18.21
CA TYR A 192 14.29 11.98 -19.38
C TYR A 192 13.28 10.85 -19.46
N LEU A 193 12.89 10.54 -20.69
CA LEU A 193 11.86 9.56 -21.02
C LEU A 193 12.54 8.37 -21.72
N GLU A 194 12.25 7.16 -21.23
CA GLU A 194 12.68 5.89 -21.84
C GLU A 194 11.48 5.01 -22.10
N PHE A 195 11.39 4.46 -23.30
CA PHE A 195 10.39 3.45 -23.63
C PHE A 195 10.90 2.05 -23.25
N SER A 196 10.05 1.26 -22.63
CA SER A 196 10.25 -0.18 -22.48
C SER A 196 9.42 -0.93 -23.51
N PHE A 197 10.04 -1.87 -24.24
CA PHE A 197 9.41 -2.63 -25.30
C PHE A 197 9.18 -4.09 -24.86
N ARG A 198 8.13 -4.72 -25.40
CA ARG A 198 7.80 -6.14 -25.13
C ARG A 198 8.91 -7.10 -25.56
N GLN A 199 9.55 -6.80 -26.67
CA GLN A 199 10.67 -7.59 -27.21
C GLN A 199 11.94 -6.73 -27.21
N LYS A 200 13.09 -7.34 -26.84
CA LYS A 200 14.37 -6.63 -26.72
C LYS A 200 14.88 -6.03 -28.04
N ASN A 201 14.42 -6.55 -29.18
CA ASN A 201 14.95 -6.23 -30.51
C ASN A 201 14.00 -5.40 -31.39
N THR A 202 12.82 -4.97 -30.89
CA THR A 202 11.89 -4.13 -31.65
C THR A 202 11.80 -2.74 -31.05
N ARG A 203 11.70 -1.73 -31.91
CA ARG A 203 11.44 -0.34 -31.54
C ARG A 203 10.15 0.18 -32.18
N ALA A 204 9.24 -0.72 -32.55
CA ALA A 204 7.95 -0.34 -33.11
C ALA A 204 7.06 0.26 -32.00
N VAL A 205 6.26 1.27 -32.36
CA VAL A 205 5.37 1.99 -31.44
C VAL A 205 4.35 1.01 -30.81
N ASP A 206 3.91 0.01 -31.55
CA ASP A 206 2.95 -1.01 -31.10
C ASP A 206 3.54 -2.00 -30.06
N ASP A 207 4.85 -2.04 -29.95
CA ASP A 207 5.56 -2.89 -28.98
C ASP A 207 5.89 -2.16 -27.66
N ILE A 208 5.50 -0.91 -27.50
CA ILE A 208 5.73 -0.15 -26.28
C ILE A 208 4.91 -0.77 -25.15
N GLN A 209 5.59 -1.31 -24.13
CA GLN A 209 4.99 -1.89 -22.92
C GLN A 209 4.83 -0.86 -21.80
N GLY A 210 5.66 0.17 -21.78
CA GLY A 210 5.63 1.19 -20.74
C GLY A 210 6.61 2.33 -21.00
N ILE A 211 6.48 3.37 -20.19
CA ILE A 211 7.33 4.56 -20.22
C ILE A 211 7.96 4.73 -18.84
N ARG A 212 9.27 4.91 -18.80
CA ARG A 212 10.02 5.25 -17.59
C ARG A 212 10.42 6.71 -17.65
N PHE A 213 10.23 7.42 -16.56
CA PHE A 213 10.72 8.78 -16.37
C PHE A 213 11.85 8.80 -15.35
N THR A 214 12.98 9.42 -15.68
CA THR A 214 14.15 9.60 -14.81
C THR A 214 14.47 11.07 -14.66
N ASN A 215 14.87 11.48 -13.45
CA ASN A 215 15.33 12.85 -13.20
C ASN A 215 16.83 12.81 -12.91
N CYS A 216 17.65 13.43 -13.80
CA CYS A 216 19.10 13.44 -13.70
C CYS A 216 19.68 14.47 -12.72
N LEU A 217 18.88 15.37 -12.16
CA LEU A 217 19.35 16.40 -11.22
C LEU A 217 19.69 15.87 -9.82
N LEU A 218 19.57 14.55 -9.58
CA LEU A 218 19.79 13.91 -8.27
C LEU A 218 21.00 12.95 -8.22
N TYR A 219 21.85 12.93 -9.24
CA TYR A 219 23.12 12.18 -9.21
C TYR A 219 24.33 13.12 -9.11
N THR A 220 24.29 14.05 -8.15
CA THR A 220 25.51 14.64 -7.61
C THR A 220 25.50 14.47 -6.12
N SER A 221 25.84 13.28 -5.65
CA SER A 221 26.41 13.11 -4.33
C SER A 221 27.88 13.48 -4.48
N PRO A 222 28.37 14.50 -3.83
CA PRO A 222 29.82 14.64 -3.69
C PRO A 222 30.28 13.56 -2.72
N SER A 223 31.31 12.85 -3.14
CA SER A 223 32.18 12.00 -2.34
C SER A 223 32.63 12.67 -1.06
#